data_ffde0078cfe83594e8df16fc68e76e06
#
_entry.id   ffde0078cfe83594e8df16fc68e76e06
#
_cell.length_a   1.000
_cell.length_b   1.000
_cell.length_c   1.000
_cell.angle_alpha   90.00
_cell.angle_beta   90.00
_cell.angle_gamma   90.00
#
_symmetry.space_group_name_H-M   'P 1'
#
loop_
_entity.id
_entity.type
_entity.pdbx_description
1 polymer ?
#
loop_
_entity_poly.entity_id
_entity_poly.type
_entity_poly.pdbx_seq_one_letter_code
_entity_poly.pdbx_strand_id
1 'polypeptide(L)'
;MAFRTNTSKAQEGGNSLKPEGDYEVIIDTAEVTRTQSGKDKINIVYVIRNDVQQAYQNGLIFDSIWKKKEPNEDDQSIGGYNFGQLMAIANAAKLPDGKEYAGLDDFLAELKGKPLRVHLYHDDYNDKWYEKIDRHEPTTLTAVKHKAKGKSAPAQTAAPATAPAQNAAPVSDPYPF
;
A
#
# COMPACT_ATOMS: atom_id res chain seq x y z
N MET A 1 -7.49 40.53 -3.93
CA MET A 1 -6.35 40.59 -3.01
C MET A 1 -5.08 40.37 -3.78
N ALA A 2 -4.08 41.22 -3.62
CA ALA A 2 -2.77 40.99 -4.23
C ALA A 2 -1.88 40.20 -3.25
N PHE A 3 -1.13 39.23 -3.73
CA PHE A 3 -0.14 38.52 -2.94
C PHE A 3 1.25 38.67 -3.56
N ARG A 4 2.28 38.58 -2.75
CA ARG A 4 3.67 38.51 -3.22
C ARG A 4 4.17 37.08 -3.15
N THR A 5 4.80 36.64 -4.22
CA THR A 5 5.54 35.38 -4.23
C THR A 5 6.71 35.48 -3.25
N ASN A 6 6.82 34.48 -2.37
CA ASN A 6 7.99 34.35 -1.50
C ASN A 6 8.55 32.94 -1.68
N THR A 7 9.54 32.83 -2.56
CA THR A 7 10.17 31.57 -2.93
C THR A 7 10.95 30.93 -1.78
N SER A 8 11.35 31.72 -0.76
CA SER A 8 11.98 31.17 0.45
C SER A 8 10.99 30.42 1.35
N LYS A 9 9.69 30.61 1.12
CA LYS A 9 8.61 29.84 1.75
C LYS A 9 8.03 28.79 0.82
N ALA A 10 8.68 28.54 -0.31
CA ALA A 10 8.33 27.40 -1.13
C ALA A 10 8.48 26.15 -0.26
N GLN A 11 7.37 25.53 0.04
CA GLN A 11 7.36 24.20 0.63
C GLN A 11 7.89 23.30 -0.48
N GLU A 12 9.19 23.03 -0.43
CA GLU A 12 9.73 21.98 -1.26
C GLU A 12 8.93 20.73 -0.88
N GLY A 13 8.16 20.20 -1.81
CA GLY A 13 7.57 18.88 -1.73
C GLY A 13 8.67 17.82 -1.80
N GLY A 14 9.76 18.10 -1.08
CA GLY A 14 10.82 17.15 -0.83
C GLY A 14 10.28 16.12 0.13
N ASN A 15 10.52 14.86 -0.14
CA ASN A 15 10.43 13.77 0.79
C ASN A 15 11.16 14.16 2.08
N SER A 16 10.48 14.87 2.99
CA SER A 16 11.00 14.99 4.34
C SER A 16 10.92 13.60 4.93
N LEU A 17 12.09 12.99 5.14
CA LEU A 17 12.20 11.68 5.75
C LEU A 17 11.48 11.72 7.10
N LYS A 18 10.73 10.66 7.38
CA LYS A 18 10.13 10.49 8.70
C LYS A 18 11.24 10.22 9.71
N PRO A 19 11.13 10.70 10.94
CA PRO A 19 12.12 10.38 11.98
C PRO A 19 12.35 8.89 12.11
N GLU A 20 13.59 8.51 12.41
CA GLU A 20 13.92 7.13 12.77
C GLU A 20 13.18 6.72 14.03
N GLY A 21 12.79 5.47 14.11
CA GLY A 21 12.09 4.90 15.25
C GLY A 21 11.01 3.90 14.90
N ASP A 22 10.26 3.51 15.91
CA ASP A 22 9.21 2.50 15.79
C ASP A 22 7.88 3.13 15.37
N TYR A 23 7.22 2.50 14.40
CA TYR A 23 5.91 2.89 13.92
C TYR A 23 4.95 1.70 13.94
N GLU A 24 3.77 1.91 14.51
CA GLU A 24 2.65 0.99 14.35
C GLU A 24 2.01 1.20 12.98
N VAL A 25 1.96 0.15 12.18
CA VAL A 25 1.54 0.22 10.79
C VAL A 25 0.56 -0.89 10.42
N ILE A 26 -0.06 -0.72 9.25
CA ILE A 26 -0.83 -1.77 8.58
C ILE A 26 -0.24 -1.98 7.20
N ILE A 27 -0.17 -3.22 6.76
CA ILE A 27 0.22 -3.53 5.38
C ILE A 27 -0.93 -3.14 4.45
N ASP A 28 -0.75 -2.09 3.67
CA ASP A 28 -1.73 -1.64 2.67
C ASP A 28 -1.59 -2.42 1.38
N THR A 29 -0.35 -2.59 0.92
CA THR A 29 -0.05 -3.27 -0.34
C THR A 29 1.11 -4.24 -0.14
N ALA A 30 0.99 -5.42 -0.73
CA ALA A 30 2.06 -6.41 -0.86
C ALA A 30 1.89 -7.11 -2.21
N GLU A 31 2.80 -6.85 -3.13
CA GLU A 31 2.70 -7.35 -4.51
C GLU A 31 4.06 -7.44 -5.20
N VAL A 32 4.17 -8.32 -6.18
CA VAL A 32 5.33 -8.38 -7.05
C VAL A 32 5.22 -7.28 -8.10
N THR A 33 6.24 -6.45 -8.22
CA THR A 33 6.31 -5.39 -9.21
C THR A 33 7.59 -5.50 -10.03
N ARG A 34 7.56 -4.97 -11.24
CA ARG A 34 8.73 -4.88 -12.11
C ARG A 34 9.22 -3.44 -12.20
N THR A 35 10.52 -3.25 -12.01
CA THR A 35 11.15 -1.95 -12.17
C THR A 35 11.30 -1.58 -13.64
N GLN A 36 11.57 -0.31 -13.93
CA GLN A 36 11.87 0.15 -15.30
C GLN A 36 13.08 -0.58 -15.90
N SER A 37 14.04 -1.01 -15.07
CA SER A 37 15.20 -1.81 -15.49
C SER A 37 14.89 -3.29 -15.72
N GLY A 38 13.62 -3.70 -15.59
CA GLY A 38 13.18 -5.08 -15.81
C GLY A 38 13.43 -6.04 -14.66
N LYS A 39 13.81 -5.55 -13.48
CA LYS A 39 14.01 -6.38 -12.29
C LYS A 39 12.72 -6.53 -11.50
N ASP A 40 12.40 -7.74 -11.09
CA ASP A 40 11.26 -8.01 -10.23
C ASP A 40 11.63 -7.79 -8.76
N LYS A 41 10.72 -7.19 -8.03
CA LYS A 41 10.79 -7.02 -6.57
C LYS A 41 9.42 -7.21 -5.94
N ILE A 42 9.38 -7.60 -4.69
CA ILE A 42 8.16 -7.48 -3.88
C ILE A 42 8.14 -6.07 -3.32
N ASN A 43 7.09 -5.34 -3.62
CA ASN A 43 6.83 -4.01 -3.09
C ASN A 43 5.84 -4.13 -1.95
N ILE A 44 6.22 -3.63 -0.77
CA ILE A 44 5.35 -3.60 0.40
C ILE A 44 5.16 -2.14 0.79
N VAL A 45 3.90 -1.74 0.95
CA VAL A 45 3.54 -0.41 1.39
C VAL A 45 2.84 -0.53 2.74
N TYR A 46 3.37 0.15 3.72
CA TYR A 46 2.79 0.26 5.04
C TYR A 46 2.13 1.61 5.21
N VAL A 47 0.98 1.63 5.86
CA VAL A 47 0.28 2.85 6.30
C VAL A 47 0.48 3.01 7.79
N ILE A 48 0.96 4.16 8.23
CA ILE A 48 1.10 4.49 9.65
C ILE A 48 -0.29 4.62 10.26
N ARG A 49 -0.53 3.87 11.33
CA ARG A 49 -1.86 3.78 11.97
C ARG A 49 -2.30 5.12 12.55
N ASN A 50 -3.57 5.44 12.37
CA ASN A 50 -4.20 6.67 12.90
C ASN A 50 -5.02 6.44 14.17
N ASP A 51 -5.12 5.19 14.64
CA ASP A 51 -5.73 4.81 15.91
C ASP A 51 -4.71 4.72 17.05
N VAL A 52 -3.48 5.08 16.78
CA VAL A 52 -2.36 5.13 17.73
C VAL A 52 -1.83 6.55 17.79
N GLN A 53 -1.52 7.02 19.00
CA GLN A 53 -0.87 8.31 19.18
C GLN A 53 0.59 8.22 18.74
N GLN A 54 0.85 8.60 17.50
CA GLN A 54 2.17 8.62 16.90
C GLN A 54 2.25 9.69 15.80
N ALA A 55 3.47 10.03 15.39
CA ALA A 55 3.69 10.98 14.31
C ALA A 55 3.33 10.37 12.93
N TYR A 56 3.08 11.24 11.96
CA TYR A 56 2.86 10.87 10.55
C TYR A 56 1.70 9.90 10.30
N GLN A 57 0.67 9.93 11.11
CA GLN A 57 -0.54 9.13 10.92
C GLN A 57 -1.05 9.23 9.46
N ASN A 58 -1.43 8.09 8.87
CA ASN A 58 -1.78 7.93 7.46
C ASN A 58 -0.63 8.14 6.47
N GLY A 59 0.58 8.37 6.94
CA GLY A 59 1.78 8.40 6.10
C GLY A 59 2.13 7.01 5.58
N LEU A 60 2.83 6.96 4.45
CA LEU A 60 3.26 5.71 3.83
C LEU A 60 4.73 5.45 4.11
N ILE A 61 5.06 4.19 4.35
CA ILE A 61 6.43 3.68 4.39
C ILE A 61 6.54 2.60 3.32
N PHE A 62 7.59 2.66 2.53
CA PHE A 62 7.83 1.74 1.42
C PHE A 62 8.97 0.79 1.75
N ASP A 63 8.77 -0.48 1.46
CA ASP A 63 9.80 -1.51 1.57
C ASP A 63 9.87 -2.31 0.28
N SER A 64 11.05 -2.85 -0.03
CA SER A 64 11.28 -3.61 -1.24
C SER A 64 12.14 -4.82 -0.94
N ILE A 65 11.61 -6.01 -1.27
CA ILE A 65 12.33 -7.26 -1.14
C ILE A 65 12.78 -7.71 -2.53
N TRP A 66 14.08 -7.83 -2.70
CA TRP A 66 14.69 -8.19 -3.96
C TRP A 66 14.99 -9.68 -4.06
N LYS A 67 15.06 -10.18 -5.27
CA LYS A 67 15.60 -11.51 -5.52
C LYS A 67 17.07 -11.57 -5.13
N LYS A 68 17.47 -12.65 -4.49
CA LYS A 68 18.86 -12.90 -4.15
C LYS A 68 19.66 -13.29 -5.39
N LYS A 69 20.93 -12.96 -5.41
CA LYS A 69 21.85 -13.40 -6.47
C LYS A 69 22.11 -14.92 -6.38
N GLU A 70 22.17 -15.42 -5.17
CA GLU A 70 22.39 -16.83 -4.83
C GLU A 70 21.27 -17.29 -3.90
N PRO A 71 20.08 -17.62 -4.46
CA PRO A 71 18.95 -18.07 -3.66
C PRO A 71 19.19 -19.52 -3.19
N ASN A 72 18.93 -19.78 -1.90
CA ASN A 72 18.87 -21.12 -1.36
C ASN A 72 17.54 -21.81 -1.71
N GLU A 73 17.29 -23.03 -1.22
CA GLU A 73 16.08 -23.80 -1.49
C GLU A 73 14.81 -23.06 -1.05
N ASP A 74 14.83 -22.45 0.15
CA ASP A 74 13.70 -21.68 0.66
C ASP A 74 13.41 -20.47 -0.22
N ASP A 75 14.45 -19.70 -0.58
CA ASP A 75 14.33 -18.55 -1.46
C ASP A 75 13.76 -18.96 -2.84
N GLN A 76 14.22 -20.10 -3.38
CA GLN A 76 13.74 -20.62 -4.67
C GLN A 76 12.27 -21.01 -4.62
N SER A 77 11.79 -21.51 -3.48
CA SER A 77 10.38 -21.90 -3.29
C SER A 77 9.41 -20.74 -3.49
N ILE A 78 9.88 -19.50 -3.27
CA ILE A 78 9.12 -18.26 -3.45
C ILE A 78 9.61 -17.41 -4.61
N GLY A 79 10.24 -18.02 -5.61
CA GLY A 79 10.70 -17.32 -6.82
C GLY A 79 12.01 -16.58 -6.71
N GLY A 80 12.85 -16.92 -5.73
CA GLY A 80 14.19 -16.37 -5.53
C GLY A 80 14.27 -15.14 -4.64
N TYR A 81 13.17 -14.71 -4.04
CA TYR A 81 13.15 -13.60 -3.07
C TYR A 81 13.76 -14.02 -1.73
N ASN A 82 14.09 -13.05 -0.90
CA ASN A 82 14.62 -13.34 0.43
C ASN A 82 13.52 -13.90 1.34
N PHE A 83 13.52 -15.24 1.50
CA PHE A 83 12.56 -15.96 2.31
C PHE A 83 12.57 -15.51 3.77
N GLY A 84 13.77 -15.31 4.34
CA GLY A 84 13.92 -14.86 5.73
C GLY A 84 13.26 -13.50 5.99
N GLN A 85 13.39 -12.55 5.08
CA GLN A 85 12.71 -11.25 5.19
C GLN A 85 11.18 -11.40 5.15
N LEU A 86 10.65 -12.20 4.23
CA LEU A 86 9.22 -12.45 4.17
C LEU A 86 8.68 -13.15 5.41
N MET A 87 9.43 -14.09 5.96
CA MET A 87 9.05 -14.79 7.20
C MET A 87 9.12 -13.87 8.42
N ALA A 88 10.05 -12.92 8.46
CA ALA A 88 10.06 -11.90 9.51
C ALA A 88 8.80 -11.03 9.48
N ILE A 89 8.34 -10.66 8.30
CA ILE A 89 7.07 -9.90 8.12
C ILE A 89 5.88 -10.78 8.50
N ALA A 90 5.84 -12.03 8.06
CA ALA A 90 4.77 -12.98 8.39
C ALA A 90 4.66 -13.20 9.91
N ASN A 91 5.78 -13.39 10.59
CA ASN A 91 5.82 -13.53 12.04
C ASN A 91 5.34 -12.25 12.75
N ALA A 92 5.79 -11.08 12.30
CA ALA A 92 5.34 -9.80 12.84
C ALA A 92 3.83 -9.57 12.61
N ALA A 93 3.33 -9.99 11.46
CA ALA A 93 1.90 -9.95 11.11
C ALA A 93 1.07 -11.05 11.80
N LYS A 94 1.70 -11.92 12.60
CA LYS A 94 1.08 -13.05 13.31
C LYS A 94 0.36 -14.03 12.37
N LEU A 95 0.95 -14.29 11.21
CA LEU A 95 0.47 -15.38 10.36
C LEU A 95 0.73 -16.73 11.03
N PRO A 96 -0.16 -17.72 10.85
CA PRO A 96 0.01 -19.04 11.44
C PRO A 96 1.28 -19.71 10.88
N ASP A 97 2.07 -20.30 11.78
CA ASP A 97 3.23 -21.10 11.40
C ASP A 97 2.81 -22.40 10.71
N GLY A 98 3.60 -22.84 9.73
CA GLY A 98 3.33 -24.06 8.99
C GLY A 98 2.15 -24.01 8.02
N LYS A 99 1.54 -22.85 7.80
CA LYS A 99 0.48 -22.71 6.80
C LYS A 99 1.04 -22.81 5.39
N GLU A 100 0.44 -23.67 4.59
CA GLU A 100 0.77 -23.80 3.17
C GLU A 100 0.00 -22.81 2.31
N TYR A 101 0.66 -22.25 1.32
CA TYR A 101 0.09 -21.35 0.32
C TYR A 101 0.28 -21.94 -1.07
N ALA A 102 -0.69 -21.78 -1.94
CA ALA A 102 -0.60 -22.28 -3.31
C ALA A 102 0.46 -21.53 -4.14
N GLY A 103 0.80 -20.30 -3.73
CA GLY A 103 1.85 -19.52 -4.36
C GLY A 103 2.19 -18.25 -3.58
N LEU A 104 3.19 -17.54 -4.07
CA LEU A 104 3.62 -16.28 -3.46
C LEU A 104 2.50 -15.23 -3.43
N ASP A 105 1.68 -15.16 -4.47
CA ASP A 105 0.60 -14.18 -4.57
C ASP A 105 -0.46 -14.38 -3.47
N ASP A 106 -0.79 -15.63 -3.15
CA ASP A 106 -1.75 -15.94 -2.07
C ASP A 106 -1.19 -15.55 -0.70
N PHE A 107 0.10 -15.78 -0.48
CA PHE A 107 0.78 -15.34 0.71
C PHE A 107 0.79 -13.81 0.85
N LEU A 108 1.16 -13.11 -0.22
CA LEU A 108 1.17 -11.64 -0.22
C LEU A 108 -0.24 -11.05 -0.05
N ALA A 109 -1.26 -11.70 -0.61
CA ALA A 109 -2.65 -11.29 -0.42
C ALA A 109 -3.10 -11.38 1.05
N GLU A 110 -2.65 -12.42 1.77
CA GLU A 110 -2.98 -12.58 3.19
C GLU A 110 -2.27 -11.58 4.10
N LEU A 111 -1.11 -11.08 3.70
CA LEU A 111 -0.41 -10.02 4.43
C LEU A 111 -1.18 -8.69 4.43
N LYS A 112 -1.96 -8.40 3.41
CA LYS A 112 -2.72 -7.14 3.31
C LYS A 112 -3.68 -6.97 4.48
N GLY A 113 -3.71 -5.78 5.04
CA GLY A 113 -4.56 -5.43 6.17
C GLY A 113 -4.03 -5.90 7.54
N LYS A 114 -2.91 -6.61 7.58
CA LYS A 114 -2.31 -7.07 8.84
C LYS A 114 -1.59 -5.93 9.55
N PRO A 115 -1.80 -5.77 10.86
CA PRO A 115 -1.09 -4.80 11.67
C PRO A 115 0.24 -5.38 12.15
N LEU A 116 1.26 -4.54 12.19
CA LEU A 116 2.55 -4.86 12.79
C LEU A 116 3.26 -3.58 13.21
N ARG A 117 4.44 -3.72 13.83
CA ARG A 117 5.32 -2.62 14.14
C ARG A 117 6.58 -2.74 13.28
N VAL A 118 7.05 -1.64 12.76
CA VAL A 118 8.28 -1.56 11.99
C VAL A 118 9.23 -0.54 12.62
N HIS A 119 10.53 -0.83 12.56
CA HIS A 119 11.56 0.13 12.91
C HIS A 119 12.11 0.76 11.65
N LEU A 120 11.98 2.07 11.56
CA LEU A 120 12.45 2.89 10.44
C LEU A 120 13.82 3.46 10.76
N TYR A 121 14.74 3.36 9.81
CA TYR A 121 16.03 4.00 9.88
C TYR A 121 16.35 4.70 8.56
N HIS A 122 17.36 5.55 8.57
CA HIS A 122 17.83 6.22 7.38
C HIS A 122 19.13 5.60 6.88
N ASP A 123 19.16 5.33 5.59
CA ASP A 123 20.34 4.83 4.90
C ASP A 123 20.73 5.81 3.80
N ASP A 124 22.02 6.09 3.68
CA ASP A 124 22.52 6.96 2.63
C ASP A 124 23.00 6.12 1.43
N TYR A 125 22.57 6.53 0.24
CA TYR A 125 23.04 5.93 -1.00
C TYR A 125 23.16 7.02 -2.08
N ASN A 126 24.33 7.17 -2.65
CA ASN A 126 24.62 8.20 -3.67
C ASN A 126 24.25 9.62 -3.22
N ASP A 127 24.70 10.04 -2.04
CA ASP A 127 24.44 11.34 -1.43
C ASP A 127 22.94 11.67 -1.23
N LYS A 128 22.11 10.64 -1.18
CA LYS A 128 20.67 10.74 -0.87
C LYS A 128 20.31 9.83 0.29
N TRP A 129 19.50 10.36 1.19
CA TRP A 129 18.96 9.61 2.30
C TRP A 129 17.65 8.92 1.91
N TYR A 130 17.50 7.68 2.33
CA TYR A 130 16.32 6.86 2.10
C TYR A 130 15.81 6.28 3.40
N GLU A 131 14.49 6.21 3.53
CA GLU A 131 13.84 5.48 4.60
C GLU A 131 13.95 3.97 4.31
N LYS A 132 14.37 3.21 5.31
CA LYS A 132 14.43 1.75 5.26
C LYS A 132 13.92 1.15 6.55
N ILE A 133 13.49 -0.10 6.48
CA ILE A 133 13.06 -0.89 7.63
C ILE A 133 14.14 -1.93 7.95
N ASP A 134 14.57 -1.97 9.18
CA ASP A 134 15.53 -2.98 9.66
C ASP A 134 14.88 -4.06 10.53
N ARG A 135 13.72 -3.78 11.13
CA ARG A 135 13.00 -4.73 11.99
C ARG A 135 11.50 -4.70 11.75
N HIS A 136 10.93 -5.89 11.79
CA HIS A 136 9.49 -6.12 11.82
C HIS A 136 9.14 -6.83 13.11
N GLU A 137 8.21 -6.30 13.87
CA GLU A 137 7.80 -6.82 15.16
C GLU A 137 6.28 -6.91 15.23
N PRO A 138 5.73 -7.83 16.03
CA PRO A 138 4.31 -7.86 16.26
C PRO A 138 3.83 -6.55 16.88
N THR A 139 2.62 -6.10 16.47
CA THR A 139 2.00 -4.96 17.12
C THR A 139 1.79 -5.22 18.61
N THR A 140 2.01 -4.22 19.43
CA THR A 140 1.76 -4.29 20.89
C THR A 140 0.28 -4.10 21.23
N LEU A 141 -0.54 -3.73 20.24
CA LEU A 141 -1.93 -3.39 20.45
C LEU A 141 -2.84 -4.55 20.02
N THR A 142 -3.79 -4.88 20.88
CA THR A 142 -4.71 -6.01 20.67
C THR A 142 -5.86 -5.69 19.71
N ALA A 143 -6.20 -4.41 19.54
CA ALA A 143 -7.31 -3.99 18.68
C ALA A 143 -6.81 -3.05 17.57
N VAL A 144 -7.30 -3.26 16.36
CA VAL A 144 -7.04 -2.38 15.22
C VAL A 144 -8.30 -1.56 14.96
N LYS A 145 -8.20 -0.25 15.18
CA LYS A 145 -9.26 0.72 14.89
C LYS A 145 -8.85 1.72 13.81
N HIS A 146 -7.80 1.38 13.08
CA HIS A 146 -7.33 2.20 11.98
C HIS A 146 -8.44 2.36 10.93
N LYS A 147 -8.68 3.61 10.53
CA LYS A 147 -9.60 3.92 9.44
C LYS A 147 -8.77 4.29 8.21
N ALA A 148 -8.86 3.47 7.18
CA ALA A 148 -8.26 3.79 5.90
C ALA A 148 -8.75 5.19 5.48
N LYS A 149 -7.80 6.09 5.18
CA LYS A 149 -8.12 7.34 4.53
C LYS A 149 -8.72 6.96 3.18
N GLY A 150 -10.02 7.19 2.98
CA GLY A 150 -10.67 6.84 1.73
C GLY A 150 -9.82 7.34 0.58
N LYS A 151 -9.41 6.45 -0.32
CA LYS A 151 -9.11 6.86 -1.67
C LYS A 151 -10.35 7.59 -2.09
N SER A 152 -10.28 8.91 -2.29
CA SER A 152 -11.30 9.58 -3.09
C SER A 152 -11.34 8.78 -4.38
N ALA A 153 -12.35 7.95 -4.52
CA ALA A 153 -12.65 7.37 -5.80
C ALA A 153 -12.63 8.55 -6.79
N PRO A 154 -11.94 8.45 -7.93
CA PRO A 154 -12.11 9.48 -8.94
C PRO A 154 -13.61 9.64 -9.07
N ALA A 155 -14.09 10.88 -8.90
CA ALA A 155 -15.50 11.15 -9.00
C ALA A 155 -15.94 10.50 -10.31
N GLN A 156 -16.67 9.40 -10.21
CA GLN A 156 -17.40 8.89 -11.34
C GLN A 156 -18.33 10.04 -11.68
N THR A 157 -17.99 10.73 -12.74
CA THR A 157 -18.92 11.63 -13.38
C THR A 157 -20.12 10.74 -13.66
N ALA A 158 -21.14 10.90 -12.85
CA ALA A 158 -22.39 10.21 -13.11
C ALA A 158 -22.76 10.56 -14.53
N ALA A 159 -22.72 9.59 -15.41
CA ALA A 159 -23.28 9.77 -16.72
C ALA A 159 -24.70 10.25 -16.50
N PRO A 160 -25.16 11.32 -17.17
CA PRO A 160 -26.52 11.76 -17.01
C PRO A 160 -27.42 10.56 -17.30
N ALA A 161 -28.24 10.21 -16.34
CA ALA A 161 -29.23 9.18 -16.53
C ALA A 161 -30.07 9.59 -17.75
N THR A 162 -29.92 8.85 -18.81
CA THR A 162 -30.79 8.99 -19.97
C THR A 162 -32.18 8.65 -19.45
N ALA A 163 -33.04 9.64 -19.37
CA ALA A 163 -34.41 9.41 -19.03
C ALA A 163 -34.96 8.36 -19.99
N PRO A 164 -35.72 7.37 -19.52
CA PRO A 164 -36.34 6.42 -20.41
C PRO A 164 -37.27 7.19 -21.35
N ALA A 165 -37.06 7.02 -22.62
CA ALA A 165 -37.97 7.53 -23.62
C ALA A 165 -39.36 7.01 -23.29
N GLN A 166 -40.28 7.91 -22.99
CA GLN A 166 -41.68 7.55 -22.89
C GLN A 166 -42.11 7.05 -24.27
N ASN A 167 -42.43 5.77 -24.32
CA ASN A 167 -43.13 5.21 -25.43
C ASN A 167 -44.44 5.98 -25.59
N ALA A 168 -44.52 6.82 -26.62
CA ALA A 168 -45.78 7.31 -27.08
C ALA A 168 -46.63 6.12 -27.53
N ALA A 169 -47.76 5.95 -26.92
CA ALA A 169 -48.72 4.94 -27.31
C ALA A 169 -49.11 5.17 -28.79
N PRO A 170 -49.26 4.12 -29.56
CA PRO A 170 -49.74 4.27 -30.92
C PRO A 170 -51.20 4.77 -30.90
N VAL A 171 -51.41 5.87 -31.56
CA VAL A 171 -52.75 6.38 -31.84
C VAL A 171 -53.39 5.40 -32.79
N SER A 172 -54.41 4.70 -32.33
CA SER A 172 -55.26 3.92 -33.20
C SER A 172 -56.13 4.88 -34.00
N ASP A 173 -55.92 4.94 -35.28
CA ASP A 173 -56.82 5.59 -36.19
C ASP A 173 -58.20 4.87 -36.22
N PRO A 174 -59.29 5.58 -36.03
CA PRO A 174 -60.61 5.01 -36.33
C PRO A 174 -60.86 5.14 -37.83
N TYR A 175 -60.92 4.03 -38.50
CA TYR A 175 -61.39 3.98 -39.82
C TYR A 175 -62.96 4.12 -39.84
N PRO A 176 -63.51 4.99 -40.63
CA PRO A 176 -64.81 4.81 -41.15
C PRO A 176 -64.73 4.17 -42.53
N PHE A 177 -65.27 3.02 -42.58
CA PHE A 177 -65.44 2.14 -43.77
C PHE A 177 -64.26 1.95 -44.68
#